data_efe2a412055b3c86f0a7d5c6265f185c
#
_entry.id   efe2a412055b3c86f0a7d5c6265f185c
#
_cell.length_a   1.000
_cell.length_b   1.000
_cell.length_c   1.000
_cell.angle_alpha   90.00
_cell.angle_beta   90.00
_cell.angle_gamma   90.00
#
_symmetry.space_group_name_H-M   'P 1'
#
loop_
_entity.id
_entity.type
_entity.pdbx_description
1 polymer ?
#
loop_
_entity_poly.entity_id
_entity_poly.type
_entity_poly.pdbx_seq_one_letter_code
_entity_poly.pdbx_strand_id
1 'polypeptide(L)'
;MLSIYSARFAEQDITFDAEIEAPEKLPCSEMTFCAILSNVLENAMHAVQKQSGQDRRVYLSIFERSGHLLMLEKNPTDTPPVFSDGIPVTAREGHGIGVQSVIYYVEQEHGQYQFYLDGRDFTVRILL
;
A
#
# COMPACT_ATOMS: atom_id res chain seq x y z
N MET A 1 -0.31 -15.06 -0.65
CA MET A 1 -0.45 -13.74 -1.30
C MET A 1 0.87 -12.99 -1.45
N LEU A 2 1.62 -12.80 -0.36
CA LEU A 2 2.90 -12.06 -0.43
C LEU A 2 3.90 -12.71 -1.36
N SER A 3 3.94 -14.05 -1.39
CA SER A 3 4.83 -14.77 -2.32
C SER A 3 4.51 -14.48 -3.78
N ILE A 4 3.22 -14.30 -4.10
CA ILE A 4 2.79 -13.94 -5.46
C ILE A 4 3.31 -12.55 -5.82
N TYR A 5 3.19 -11.59 -4.92
CA TYR A 5 3.66 -10.24 -5.17
C TYR A 5 5.19 -10.17 -5.21
N SER A 6 5.87 -10.92 -4.34
CA SER A 6 7.34 -11.00 -4.40
C SER A 6 7.81 -11.45 -5.78
N ALA A 7 7.16 -12.47 -6.35
CA ALA A 7 7.49 -12.95 -7.69
C ALA A 7 7.18 -11.90 -8.76
N ARG A 8 6.02 -11.24 -8.68
CA ARG A 8 5.63 -10.22 -9.65
C ARG A 8 6.57 -9.02 -9.63
N PHE A 9 6.97 -8.57 -8.43
CA PHE A 9 7.94 -7.48 -8.30
C PHE A 9 9.30 -7.89 -8.88
N ALA A 10 9.76 -9.09 -8.58
CA ALA A 10 11.04 -9.59 -9.10
C ALA A 10 11.04 -9.65 -10.62
N GLU A 11 9.96 -10.07 -11.24
CA GLU A 11 9.81 -10.12 -12.70
C GLU A 11 9.95 -8.74 -13.35
N GLN A 12 9.65 -7.68 -12.60
CA GLN A 12 9.69 -6.30 -13.09
C GLN A 12 10.92 -5.54 -12.59
N ASP A 13 11.89 -6.23 -12.02
CA ASP A 13 13.10 -5.64 -11.44
C ASP A 13 12.77 -4.59 -10.36
N ILE A 14 11.73 -4.88 -9.56
CA ILE A 14 11.35 -4.04 -8.43
C ILE A 14 11.83 -4.73 -7.15
N THR A 15 12.61 -4.01 -6.35
CA THR A 15 13.04 -4.50 -5.05
C THR A 15 11.87 -4.42 -4.08
N PHE A 16 11.47 -5.56 -3.53
CA PHE A 16 10.40 -5.63 -2.55
C PHE A 16 10.98 -5.98 -1.19
N ASP A 17 10.89 -5.03 -0.26
CA ASP A 17 11.39 -5.18 1.10
C ASP A 17 10.20 -5.24 2.05
N ALA A 18 9.97 -6.41 2.63
CA ALA A 18 8.81 -6.66 3.47
C ALA A 18 9.25 -7.10 4.87
N GLU A 19 8.72 -6.41 5.88
CA GLU A 19 8.89 -6.75 7.29
C GLU A 19 7.51 -7.11 7.85
N ILE A 20 7.27 -8.40 8.00
CA ILE A 20 5.95 -8.90 8.39
C ILE A 20 6.04 -9.58 9.76
N GLU A 21 5.25 -9.04 10.68
CA GLU A 21 5.05 -9.64 11.99
C GLU A 21 3.60 -10.08 12.03
N ALA A 22 3.38 -11.37 11.74
CA ALA A 22 2.02 -11.89 11.59
C ALA A 22 1.30 -11.90 12.93
N PRO A 23 0.11 -11.30 13.02
CA PRO A 23 -0.69 -11.38 14.24
C PRO A 23 -1.27 -12.78 14.40
N GLU A 24 -1.50 -13.19 15.66
CA GLU A 24 -2.14 -14.48 15.95
C GLU A 24 -3.56 -14.52 15.39
N LYS A 25 -4.21 -13.36 15.38
CA LYS A 25 -5.58 -13.24 14.89
C LYS A 25 -5.73 -11.93 14.12
N LEU A 26 -6.26 -12.02 12.91
CA LEU A 26 -6.56 -10.83 12.11
C LEU A 26 -7.74 -10.06 12.73
N PRO A 27 -7.70 -8.71 12.72
CA PRO A 27 -8.82 -7.89 13.21
C PRO A 27 -10.02 -7.87 12.27
N CYS A 28 -9.89 -8.47 11.10
CA CYS A 28 -10.94 -8.52 10.07
C CYS A 28 -10.90 -9.88 9.38
N SER A 29 -11.82 -10.10 8.44
CA SER A 29 -11.79 -11.33 7.65
C SER A 29 -10.52 -11.40 6.80
N GLU A 30 -10.08 -12.62 6.55
CA GLU A 30 -8.93 -12.86 5.68
C GLU A 30 -9.16 -12.29 4.28
N MET A 31 -10.39 -12.39 3.78
CA MET A 31 -10.76 -11.82 2.49
C MET A 31 -10.60 -10.30 2.46
N THR A 32 -11.06 -9.60 3.48
CA THR A 32 -10.94 -8.14 3.59
C THR A 32 -9.48 -7.73 3.69
N PHE A 33 -8.71 -8.41 4.53
CA PHE A 33 -7.28 -8.14 4.67
C PHE A 33 -6.56 -8.30 3.33
N CYS A 34 -6.84 -9.39 2.61
CA CYS A 34 -6.24 -9.64 1.31
C CYS A 34 -6.65 -8.58 0.28
N ALA A 35 -7.89 -8.12 0.32
CA ALA A 35 -8.36 -7.06 -0.57
C ALA A 35 -7.61 -5.75 -0.33
N ILE A 36 -7.43 -5.38 0.93
CA ILE A 36 -6.66 -4.17 1.29
C ILE A 36 -5.22 -4.30 0.82
N LEU A 37 -4.57 -5.40 1.18
CA LEU A 37 -3.16 -5.62 0.87
C LEU A 37 -2.91 -5.66 -0.64
N SER A 38 -3.74 -6.36 -1.40
CA SER A 38 -3.56 -6.45 -2.84
C SER A 38 -3.75 -5.09 -3.52
N ASN A 39 -4.70 -4.28 -3.08
CA ASN A 39 -4.89 -2.94 -3.63
C ASN A 39 -3.72 -2.02 -3.31
N VAL A 40 -3.18 -2.10 -2.10
CA VAL A 40 -2.00 -1.33 -1.69
C VAL A 40 -0.80 -1.72 -2.56
N LEU A 41 -0.55 -3.02 -2.73
CA LEU A 41 0.61 -3.49 -3.50
C LEU A 41 0.46 -3.25 -5.00
N GLU A 42 -0.75 -3.40 -5.56
CA GLU A 42 -1.00 -3.07 -6.97
C GLU A 42 -0.74 -1.59 -7.24
N ASN A 43 -1.20 -0.73 -6.34
CA ASN A 43 -0.97 0.71 -6.45
C ASN A 43 0.53 1.03 -6.42
N ALA A 44 1.26 0.42 -5.50
CA ALA A 44 2.70 0.60 -5.39
C ALA A 44 3.42 0.12 -6.65
N MET A 45 3.02 -1.04 -7.18
CA MET A 45 3.60 -1.60 -8.39
C MET A 45 3.43 -0.64 -9.57
N HIS A 46 2.20 -0.12 -9.78
CA HIS A 46 1.94 0.82 -10.86
C HIS A 46 2.77 2.10 -10.72
N ALA A 47 2.94 2.59 -9.50
CA ALA A 47 3.72 3.79 -9.25
C ALA A 47 5.20 3.60 -9.59
N VAL A 48 5.80 2.48 -9.19
CA VAL A 48 7.24 2.26 -9.40
C VAL A 48 7.58 1.70 -10.78
N GLN A 49 6.62 1.20 -11.54
CA GLN A 49 6.86 0.78 -12.92
C GLN A 49 7.40 1.92 -13.78
N LYS A 50 7.06 3.15 -13.43
CA LYS A 50 7.48 4.35 -14.14
C LYS A 50 8.84 4.86 -13.67
N GLN A 51 9.38 4.29 -12.59
CA GLN A 51 10.65 4.70 -12.04
C GLN A 51 11.79 3.88 -12.64
N SER A 52 13.02 4.31 -12.39
CA SER A 52 14.21 3.61 -12.87
C SER A 52 15.26 3.49 -11.77
N GLY A 53 16.17 2.51 -11.93
CA GLY A 53 17.29 2.32 -11.03
C GLY A 53 16.86 1.99 -9.61
N GLN A 54 17.47 2.67 -8.64
CA GLN A 54 17.20 2.44 -7.22
C GLN A 54 15.82 2.88 -6.77
N ASP A 55 15.12 3.64 -7.60
CA ASP A 55 13.75 4.08 -7.31
C ASP A 55 12.69 3.02 -7.62
N ARG A 56 13.12 1.86 -8.12
CA ARG A 56 12.23 0.73 -8.34
C ARG A 56 12.20 -0.14 -7.09
N ARG A 57 11.59 0.38 -6.04
CA ARG A 57 11.49 -0.32 -4.76
C ARG A 57 10.17 -0.07 -4.09
N VAL A 58 9.69 -1.10 -3.36
CA VAL A 58 8.48 -1.04 -2.54
C VAL A 58 8.84 -1.57 -1.16
N TYR A 59 8.50 -0.83 -0.13
CA TYR A 59 8.66 -1.24 1.25
C TYR A 59 7.27 -1.51 1.85
N LEU A 60 7.14 -2.63 2.56
CA LEU A 60 5.92 -3.00 3.25
C LEU A 60 6.24 -3.46 4.65
N SER A 61 5.55 -2.89 5.64
CA SER A 61 5.64 -3.32 7.02
C SER A 61 4.24 -3.64 7.53
N ILE A 62 4.08 -4.78 8.18
CA ILE A 62 2.84 -5.18 8.84
C ILE A 62 3.19 -5.68 10.21
N PHE A 63 2.60 -5.08 11.24
CA PHE A 63 2.84 -5.49 12.62
C PHE A 63 1.63 -5.19 13.49
N GLU A 64 1.55 -5.90 14.62
CA GLU A 64 0.51 -5.70 15.62
C GLU A 64 1.04 -4.87 16.78
N ARG A 65 0.24 -3.91 17.24
CA ARG A 65 0.58 -3.12 18.41
C ARG A 65 -0.69 -2.74 19.14
N SER A 66 -0.76 -3.08 20.44
CA SER A 66 -1.90 -2.72 21.30
C SER A 66 -3.23 -3.23 20.76
N GLY A 67 -3.24 -4.43 20.18
CA GLY A 67 -4.45 -5.03 19.61
C GLY A 67 -4.85 -4.52 18.24
N HIS A 68 -4.07 -3.62 17.66
CA HIS A 68 -4.31 -3.08 16.32
C HIS A 68 -3.29 -3.60 15.33
N LEU A 69 -3.71 -3.74 14.09
CA LEU A 69 -2.84 -4.11 12.99
C LEU A 69 -2.45 -2.84 12.23
N LEU A 70 -1.14 -2.62 12.11
CA LEU A 70 -0.59 -1.50 11.34
C LEU A 70 0.02 -2.01 10.06
N MET A 71 -0.37 -1.39 8.95
CA MET A 71 0.20 -1.65 7.63
C MET A 71 0.80 -0.35 7.10
N LEU A 72 2.05 -0.40 6.70
CA LEU A 72 2.77 0.75 6.15
C LEU A 72 3.39 0.33 4.82
N GLU A 73 3.08 1.06 3.76
CA GLU A 73 3.70 0.86 2.46
C GLU A 73 4.35 2.17 2.03
N LYS A 74 5.56 2.08 1.46
CA LYS A 74 6.30 3.22 0.94
C LYS A 74 6.90 2.89 -0.42
N ASN A 75 6.80 3.84 -1.34
CA ASN A 75 7.48 3.73 -2.63
C ASN A 75 7.90 5.13 -3.10
N PRO A 76 9.10 5.27 -3.69
CA PRO A 76 9.54 6.57 -4.20
C PRO A 76 8.73 6.98 -5.41
N THR A 77 8.58 8.28 -5.59
CA THR A 77 7.90 8.84 -6.75
C THR A 77 8.59 10.10 -7.21
N ASP A 78 8.78 10.23 -8.53
CA ASP A 78 9.28 11.45 -9.16
C ASP A 78 8.12 12.37 -9.54
N THR A 79 6.90 11.83 -9.54
CA THR A 79 5.68 12.57 -9.89
C THR A 79 4.73 12.53 -8.69
N PRO A 80 4.93 13.40 -7.70
CA PRO A 80 4.09 13.36 -6.50
C PRO A 80 2.62 13.57 -6.86
N PRO A 81 1.72 12.82 -6.23
CA PRO A 81 0.29 12.98 -6.49
C PRO A 81 -0.22 14.30 -5.93
N VAL A 82 -1.30 14.79 -6.50
CA VAL A 82 -2.05 15.89 -5.94
C VAL A 82 -3.01 15.31 -4.90
N PHE A 83 -3.06 15.93 -3.73
CA PHE A 83 -3.94 15.50 -2.66
C PHE A 83 -5.16 16.42 -2.57
N SER A 84 -6.32 15.83 -2.32
CA SER A 84 -7.55 16.56 -1.98
C SER A 84 -8.09 15.96 -0.70
N ASP A 85 -8.18 16.74 0.36
CA ASP A 85 -8.59 16.28 1.70
C ASP A 85 -7.78 15.07 2.19
N GLY A 86 -6.47 15.09 1.90
CA GLY A 86 -5.56 14.02 2.30
C GLY A 86 -5.64 12.76 1.45
N ILE A 87 -6.43 12.77 0.39
CA ILE A 87 -6.58 11.62 -0.52
C ILE A 87 -5.93 11.95 -1.86
N PRO A 88 -5.09 11.06 -2.40
CA PRO A 88 -4.49 11.32 -3.71
C PRO A 88 -5.54 11.29 -4.80
N VAL A 89 -5.47 12.30 -5.68
CA VAL A 89 -6.36 12.45 -6.82
C VAL A 89 -5.58 12.13 -8.08
N THR A 90 -6.11 11.28 -8.93
CA THR A 90 -5.48 10.99 -10.20
C THR A 90 -6.25 11.65 -11.33
N ALA A 91 -5.51 12.24 -12.27
CA ALA A 91 -6.09 12.88 -13.45
C ALA A 91 -6.49 11.84 -14.52
N ARG A 92 -6.14 10.57 -14.34
CA ARG A 92 -6.43 9.50 -15.28
C ARG A 92 -7.58 8.64 -14.80
N GLU A 93 -8.54 8.44 -15.67
CA GLU A 93 -9.67 7.55 -15.44
C GLU A 93 -9.16 6.13 -15.14
N GLY A 94 -9.70 5.50 -14.11
CA GLY A 94 -9.30 4.14 -13.70
C GLY A 94 -8.12 4.04 -12.74
N HIS A 95 -7.32 5.08 -12.58
CA HIS A 95 -6.13 5.04 -11.71
C HIS A 95 -6.44 5.26 -10.23
N GLY A 96 -7.61 5.77 -9.89
CA GLY A 96 -8.01 5.99 -8.52
C GLY A 96 -8.72 4.79 -7.87
N ILE A 97 -8.95 3.72 -8.62
CA ILE A 97 -9.74 2.57 -8.14
C ILE A 97 -9.08 1.88 -6.96
N GLY A 98 -7.76 1.69 -7.01
CA GLY A 98 -7.02 1.05 -5.92
C GLY A 98 -7.12 1.81 -4.61
N VAL A 99 -6.95 3.13 -4.66
CA VAL A 99 -7.06 4.00 -3.47
C VAL A 99 -8.49 3.98 -2.93
N GLN A 100 -9.48 4.12 -3.81
CA GLN A 100 -10.88 4.09 -3.40
C GLN A 100 -11.26 2.76 -2.77
N SER A 101 -10.76 1.65 -3.29
CA SER A 101 -11.00 0.32 -2.73
C SER A 101 -10.38 0.18 -1.36
N VAL A 102 -9.16 0.68 -1.15
CA VAL A 102 -8.51 0.67 0.16
C VAL A 102 -9.37 1.43 1.16
N ILE A 103 -9.79 2.65 0.81
CA ILE A 103 -10.62 3.48 1.68
C ILE A 103 -11.92 2.76 2.05
N TYR A 104 -12.58 2.17 1.06
CA TYR A 104 -13.84 1.45 1.26
C TYR A 104 -13.68 0.33 2.29
N TYR A 105 -12.68 -0.55 2.08
CA TYR A 105 -12.50 -1.70 2.98
C TYR A 105 -12.05 -1.28 4.37
N VAL A 106 -11.18 -0.27 4.47
CA VAL A 106 -10.74 0.23 5.77
C VAL A 106 -11.90 0.84 6.55
N GLU A 107 -12.75 1.61 5.89
CA GLU A 107 -13.93 2.21 6.53
C GLU A 107 -14.93 1.14 6.97
N GLN A 108 -15.10 0.07 6.21
CA GLN A 108 -15.97 -1.05 6.60
C GLN A 108 -15.50 -1.69 7.91
N GLU A 109 -14.22 -1.69 8.18
CA GLU A 109 -13.65 -2.26 9.40
C GLU A 109 -13.48 -1.21 10.50
N HIS A 110 -14.01 -0.01 10.31
CA HIS A 110 -13.87 1.11 11.27
C HIS A 110 -12.40 1.46 11.55
N GLY A 111 -11.54 1.20 10.58
CA GLY A 111 -10.13 1.51 10.67
C GLY A 111 -9.82 2.94 10.26
N GLN A 112 -8.53 3.24 10.21
CA GLN A 112 -8.04 4.56 9.82
C GLN A 112 -7.02 4.40 8.70
N TYR A 113 -6.92 5.42 7.85
CA TYR A 113 -5.95 5.44 6.76
C TYR A 113 -5.36 6.84 6.63
N GLN A 114 -4.13 6.88 6.13
CA GLN A 114 -3.45 8.11 5.74
C GLN A 114 -2.67 7.88 4.47
N PHE A 115 -2.70 8.87 3.59
CA PHE A 115 -1.87 8.92 2.39
C PHE A 115 -1.05 10.21 2.47
N TYR A 116 0.27 10.11 2.36
CA TYR A 116 1.12 11.30 2.47
C TYR A 116 2.47 11.07 1.78
N LEU A 117 3.20 12.16 1.60
CA LEU A 117 4.58 12.10 1.12
C LEU A 117 5.52 12.21 2.32
N ASP A 118 6.44 11.26 2.42
CA ASP A 118 7.55 11.28 3.36
C ASP A 118 8.82 11.46 2.53
N GLY A 119 9.25 12.71 2.38
CA GLY A 119 10.28 13.05 1.42
C GLY A 119 9.80 12.75 0.00
N ARG A 120 10.52 11.87 -0.70
CA ARG A 120 10.14 11.41 -2.04
C ARG A 120 9.26 10.17 -2.01
N ASP A 121 9.00 9.61 -0.82
CA ASP A 121 8.23 8.36 -0.71
C ASP A 121 6.74 8.64 -0.54
N PHE A 122 5.96 8.19 -1.51
CA PHE A 122 4.52 8.11 -1.32
C PHE A 122 4.24 7.04 -0.28
N THR A 123 3.50 7.39 0.76
CA THR A 123 3.31 6.54 1.93
C THR A 123 1.83 6.29 2.17
N VAL A 124 1.49 5.02 2.39
CA VAL A 124 0.16 4.59 2.79
C VAL A 124 0.27 4.00 4.18
N ARG A 125 -0.52 4.50 5.11
CA ARG A 125 -0.56 4.00 6.47
C ARG A 125 -1.98 3.62 6.81
N ILE A 126 -2.16 2.37 7.25
CA ILE A 126 -3.47 1.81 7.57
C ILE A 126 -3.44 1.22 8.97
N LEU A 127 -4.47 1.55 9.75
CA LEU A 127 -4.67 1.04 11.09
C LEU A 127 -6.01 0.28 11.13
N LEU A 128 -5.95 -1.00 11.50
CA LEU A 128 -7.15 -1.85 11.60
C LEU A 128 -7.42 -2.30 13.02
#